data_06b6f71b8785b738ed8b0f5fc36f9ce3
#
_entry.id   06b6f71b8785b738ed8b0f5fc36f9ce3
#
_cell.length_a   1.000
_cell.length_b   1.000
_cell.length_c   1.000
_cell.angle_alpha   90.00
_cell.angle_beta   90.00
_cell.angle_gamma   90.00
#
_symmetry.space_group_name_H-M   'P 1'
#
loop_
_entity.id
_entity.type
_entity.pdbx_description
1 polymer ?
#
loop_
_entity_poly.entity_id
_entity_poly.type
_entity_poly.pdbx_seq_one_letter_code
_entity_poly.pdbx_strand_id
1 'polypeptide(L)'
;MIYKQFETNKIDFAKNKIILFYGKNDGLKNQTINNLVKNKFKKTSYDEKEILENTNQFLDKILNRSLFDSDEIIIIKRASDKIFNLINEIASKNIDDLIIIINADNLEKKSKLRSFFERSKKEVCVAFYPDNNQTLMKIASDFFRERNIPISNFDINLLVNKSRGDRGTLVNELDKIESYTKSGNKLSSEKILRLINLFEDYDISELIDNCLAKNKNKIIKILNENNFNSEDSIAIIRIFLFKSKKILNLVNQFENNNNIDLTISSARPPVFWKDKEITKQQIYKWKSKDIKKLIYKLSEIEYLIKKENKNSLNIVTDFILDQSSNRVNNLA
;
A
#
# COMPACT_ATOMS: atom_id res chain seq x y z
N MET A 1 -6.13 19.20 24.15
CA MET A 1 -4.76 18.68 24.49
C MET A 1 -4.16 17.99 23.27
N ILE A 2 -2.89 18.25 22.93
CA ILE A 2 -2.21 17.63 21.79
C ILE A 2 -1.27 16.55 22.32
N TYR A 3 -1.46 15.30 21.91
CA TYR A 3 -0.53 14.21 22.19
C TYR A 3 0.18 13.75 20.92
N LYS A 4 1.40 13.26 21.07
CA LYS A 4 2.13 12.60 19.99
C LYS A 4 1.66 11.15 19.87
N GLN A 5 1.84 10.55 18.68
CA GLN A 5 1.38 9.18 18.40
C GLN A 5 1.93 8.11 19.38
N PHE A 6 3.08 8.36 20.01
CA PHE A 6 3.67 7.46 21.01
C PHE A 6 3.22 7.75 22.47
N GLU A 7 2.42 8.81 22.65
CA GLU A 7 1.87 9.21 23.97
C GLU A 7 0.40 8.81 24.13
N THR A 8 -0.14 8.02 23.21
CA THR A 8 -1.55 7.60 23.25
C THR A 8 -1.92 6.77 24.47
N ASN A 9 -0.93 6.16 25.13
CA ASN A 9 -1.10 5.49 26.42
C ASN A 9 -1.47 6.43 27.59
N LYS A 10 -1.28 7.74 27.42
CA LYS A 10 -1.69 8.78 28.38
C LYS A 10 -3.17 9.16 28.26
N ILE A 11 -3.88 8.68 27.25
CA ILE A 11 -5.31 8.93 27.06
C ILE A 11 -6.07 8.19 28.15
N ASP A 12 -6.79 8.97 28.96
CA ASP A 12 -7.64 8.48 30.05
C ASP A 12 -9.11 8.76 29.69
N PHE A 13 -9.87 7.72 29.42
CA PHE A 13 -11.28 7.84 29.06
C PHE A 13 -12.16 8.41 30.19
N ALA A 14 -11.70 8.42 31.44
CA ALA A 14 -12.40 9.12 32.50
C ALA A 14 -12.38 10.64 32.29
N LYS A 15 -11.29 11.17 31.75
CA LYS A 15 -11.07 12.61 31.53
C LYS A 15 -11.25 13.04 30.07
N ASN A 16 -10.89 12.17 29.15
CA ASN A 16 -10.85 12.46 27.71
C ASN A 16 -12.02 11.78 27.00
N LYS A 17 -13.14 12.47 26.88
CA LYS A 17 -14.37 11.92 26.34
C LYS A 17 -14.45 11.99 24.83
N ILE A 18 -13.88 13.02 24.20
CA ILE A 18 -13.88 13.20 22.76
C ILE A 18 -12.44 13.31 22.28
N ILE A 19 -12.07 12.40 21.35
CA ILE A 19 -10.69 12.21 20.91
C ILE A 19 -10.66 12.27 19.38
N LEU A 20 -9.79 13.10 18.84
CA LEU A 20 -9.53 13.19 17.40
C LEU A 20 -8.22 12.47 17.05
N PHE A 21 -8.30 11.46 16.21
CA PHE A 21 -7.18 10.85 15.51
C PHE A 21 -7.24 11.26 14.04
N TYR A 22 -6.19 11.90 13.54
CA TYR A 22 -6.15 12.33 12.14
C TYR A 22 -4.78 12.07 11.52
N GLY A 23 -4.74 12.01 10.18
CA GLY A 23 -3.51 11.80 9.42
C GLY A 23 -3.58 10.58 8.51
N LYS A 24 -2.54 10.39 7.71
CA LYS A 24 -2.51 9.40 6.62
C LYS A 24 -2.22 7.95 7.05
N ASN A 25 -1.86 7.72 8.32
CA ASN A 25 -1.49 6.38 8.80
C ASN A 25 -2.71 5.65 9.39
N ASP A 26 -3.60 5.17 8.54
CA ASP A 26 -4.82 4.46 8.95
C ASP A 26 -4.51 3.18 9.73
N GLY A 27 -3.48 2.45 9.32
CA GLY A 27 -3.05 1.24 10.02
C GLY A 27 -2.69 1.52 11.48
N LEU A 28 -1.90 2.57 11.74
CA LEU A 28 -1.52 2.94 13.11
C LEU A 28 -2.70 3.52 13.91
N LYS A 29 -3.59 4.32 13.27
CA LYS A 29 -4.82 4.81 13.92
C LYS A 29 -5.68 3.65 14.39
N ASN A 30 -5.97 2.69 13.51
CA ASN A 30 -6.80 1.53 13.83
C ASN A 30 -6.15 0.64 14.90
N GLN A 31 -4.85 0.40 14.82
CA GLN A 31 -4.09 -0.32 15.85
C GLN A 31 -4.18 0.39 17.20
N THR A 32 -4.03 1.71 17.22
CA THR A 32 -4.14 2.52 18.45
C THR A 32 -5.54 2.46 19.04
N ILE A 33 -6.59 2.62 18.23
CA ILE A 33 -7.97 2.49 18.67
C ILE A 33 -8.21 1.11 19.27
N ASN A 34 -7.78 0.04 18.61
CA ASN A 34 -7.94 -1.32 19.11
C ASN A 34 -7.22 -1.53 20.45
N ASN A 35 -6.02 -0.96 20.61
CA ASN A 35 -5.24 -1.06 21.85
C ASN A 35 -5.86 -0.27 23.01
N LEU A 36 -6.41 0.91 22.73
CA LEU A 36 -7.06 1.74 23.75
C LEU A 36 -8.37 1.13 24.23
N VAL A 37 -9.18 0.65 23.29
CA VAL A 37 -10.51 0.12 23.62
C VAL A 37 -10.41 -1.29 24.19
N LYS A 38 -9.45 -2.11 23.73
CA LYS A 38 -9.31 -3.54 24.08
C LYS A 38 -10.68 -4.22 24.19
N ASN A 39 -10.84 -5.28 24.97
CA ASN A 39 -12.13 -5.94 25.16
C ASN A 39 -12.96 -5.36 26.32
N LYS A 40 -12.65 -4.13 26.76
CA LYS A 40 -13.32 -3.49 27.91
C LYS A 40 -14.60 -2.75 27.54
N PHE A 41 -14.74 -2.38 26.27
CA PHE A 41 -15.85 -1.54 25.80
C PHE A 41 -16.53 -2.16 24.58
N LYS A 42 -17.84 -2.04 24.51
CA LYS A 42 -18.60 -2.30 23.29
C LYS A 42 -18.27 -1.22 22.25
N LYS A 43 -17.92 -1.63 21.02
CA LYS A 43 -17.58 -0.71 19.95
C LYS A 43 -18.75 -0.55 19.00
N THR A 44 -19.23 0.67 18.81
CA THR A 44 -20.16 1.01 17.76
C THR A 44 -19.48 1.97 16.78
N SER A 45 -19.49 1.61 15.49
CA SER A 45 -18.82 2.40 14.45
C SER A 45 -19.86 3.00 13.53
N TYR A 46 -19.68 4.28 13.21
CA TYR A 46 -20.49 5.02 12.23
C TYR A 46 -19.57 5.62 11.18
N ASP A 47 -20.06 5.73 9.97
CA ASP A 47 -19.45 6.53 8.94
C ASP A 47 -19.93 7.99 9.05
N GLU A 48 -19.03 8.97 8.79
CA GLU A 48 -19.45 10.39 8.78
C GLU A 48 -20.67 10.62 7.91
N LYS A 49 -20.73 9.97 6.73
CA LYS A 49 -21.84 10.13 5.78
C LYS A 49 -23.18 9.68 6.39
N GLU A 50 -23.21 8.53 7.04
CA GLU A 50 -24.41 8.01 7.71
C GLU A 50 -24.93 8.96 8.80
N ILE A 51 -23.99 9.54 9.57
CA ILE A 51 -24.32 10.49 10.62
C ILE A 51 -24.91 11.78 10.03
N LEU A 52 -24.29 12.31 8.97
CA LEU A 52 -24.74 13.56 8.35
C LEU A 52 -26.06 13.44 7.61
N GLU A 53 -26.40 12.26 7.09
CA GLU A 53 -27.69 11.97 6.49
C GLU A 53 -28.82 11.91 7.55
N ASN A 54 -28.52 11.52 8.79
CA ASN A 54 -29.50 11.34 9.87
C ASN A 54 -29.05 11.96 11.19
N THR A 55 -28.59 13.22 11.15
CA THR A 55 -27.97 13.90 12.29
C THR A 55 -28.86 13.93 13.54
N ASN A 56 -30.15 14.23 13.40
CA ASN A 56 -31.09 14.27 14.54
C ASN A 56 -31.24 12.91 15.18
N GLN A 57 -31.40 11.85 14.40
CA GLN A 57 -31.52 10.50 14.91
C GLN A 57 -30.25 10.05 15.64
N PHE A 58 -29.08 10.44 15.14
CA PHE A 58 -27.81 10.16 15.78
C PHE A 58 -27.69 10.91 17.12
N LEU A 59 -28.08 12.21 17.17
CA LEU A 59 -28.09 12.99 18.40
C LEU A 59 -29.07 12.42 19.42
N ASP A 60 -30.29 12.08 19.02
CA ASP A 60 -31.31 11.48 19.89
C ASP A 60 -30.79 10.17 20.50
N LYS A 61 -30.13 9.33 19.69
CA LYS A 61 -29.51 8.10 20.16
C LYS A 61 -28.41 8.32 21.21
N ILE A 62 -27.59 9.35 21.02
CA ILE A 62 -26.53 9.70 21.97
C ILE A 62 -27.10 10.30 23.26
N LEU A 63 -28.10 11.17 23.13
CA LEU A 63 -28.69 11.88 24.28
C LEU A 63 -29.62 11.01 25.11
N ASN A 64 -30.32 10.04 24.51
CA ASN A 64 -31.26 9.12 25.14
C ASN A 64 -30.63 7.76 25.50
N ARG A 65 -29.29 7.71 25.66
CA ARG A 65 -28.60 6.48 26.10
C ARG A 65 -29.10 6.03 27.46
N SER A 66 -29.32 4.74 27.60
CA SER A 66 -29.63 4.12 28.88
C SER A 66 -28.42 4.20 29.81
N LEU A 67 -28.66 4.37 31.11
CA LEU A 67 -27.65 4.27 32.18
C LEU A 67 -26.88 2.92 32.17
N PHE A 68 -27.39 1.91 31.44
CA PHE A 68 -26.78 0.60 31.28
C PHE A 68 -25.80 0.51 30.08
N ASP A 69 -25.67 1.57 29.26
CA ASP A 69 -24.79 1.61 28.08
C ASP A 69 -23.44 2.34 28.36
N SER A 70 -23.04 2.42 29.62
CA SER A 70 -21.83 3.15 30.06
C SER A 70 -20.53 2.60 29.47
N ASP A 71 -20.53 1.38 28.98
CA ASP A 71 -19.34 0.70 28.46
C ASP A 71 -19.22 0.71 26.92
N GLU A 72 -19.92 1.63 26.24
CA GLU A 72 -19.87 1.74 24.79
C GLU A 72 -19.02 2.91 24.32
N ILE A 73 -18.15 2.65 23.34
CA ILE A 73 -17.37 3.68 22.63
C ILE A 73 -17.90 3.83 21.21
N ILE A 74 -18.16 5.08 20.83
CA ILE A 74 -18.53 5.44 19.47
C ILE A 74 -17.29 5.78 18.68
N ILE A 75 -17.12 5.14 17.51
CA ILE A 75 -16.03 5.40 16.58
C ILE A 75 -16.61 6.01 15.31
N ILE A 76 -16.29 7.27 15.03
CA ILE A 76 -16.70 7.95 13.80
C ILE A 76 -15.58 7.78 12.78
N LYS A 77 -15.87 7.11 11.67
CA LYS A 77 -14.91 6.81 10.61
C LYS A 77 -14.98 7.80 9.47
N ARG A 78 -13.86 7.97 8.77
CA ARG A 78 -13.72 8.84 7.58
C ARG A 78 -14.17 10.29 7.83
N ALA A 79 -13.94 10.76 9.05
CA ALA A 79 -14.36 12.08 9.46
C ALA A 79 -13.60 13.19 8.72
N SER A 80 -14.30 14.27 8.42
CA SER A 80 -13.80 15.47 7.77
C SER A 80 -14.31 16.73 8.50
N ASP A 81 -14.03 17.90 7.96
CA ASP A 81 -14.56 19.16 8.52
C ASP A 81 -16.09 19.25 8.51
N LYS A 82 -16.78 18.41 7.74
CA LYS A 82 -18.26 18.45 7.65
C LYS A 82 -18.93 18.11 8.98
N ILE A 83 -18.31 17.23 9.78
CA ILE A 83 -18.86 16.83 11.06
C ILE A 83 -18.59 17.85 12.19
N PHE A 84 -17.81 18.91 11.93
CA PHE A 84 -17.39 19.85 12.95
C PHE A 84 -18.53 20.43 13.77
N ASN A 85 -19.61 20.91 13.13
CA ASN A 85 -20.75 21.53 13.85
C ASN A 85 -21.40 20.55 14.81
N LEU A 86 -21.58 19.30 14.42
CA LEU A 86 -22.15 18.25 15.27
C LEU A 86 -21.24 17.92 16.46
N ILE A 87 -19.94 17.78 16.22
CA ILE A 87 -18.98 17.49 17.29
C ILE A 87 -18.91 18.67 18.30
N ASN A 88 -18.93 19.89 17.79
CA ASN A 88 -18.97 21.08 18.64
C ASN A 88 -20.23 21.15 19.51
N GLU A 89 -21.39 20.78 18.95
CA GLU A 89 -22.65 20.69 19.70
C GLU A 89 -22.57 19.60 20.79
N ILE A 90 -22.08 18.39 20.46
CA ILE A 90 -21.91 17.29 21.44
C ILE A 90 -20.95 17.71 22.55
N ALA A 91 -19.82 18.33 22.19
CA ALA A 91 -18.83 18.79 23.18
C ALA A 91 -19.40 19.83 24.15
N SER A 92 -20.31 20.70 23.67
CA SER A 92 -20.96 21.73 24.51
C SER A 92 -21.94 21.14 25.52
N LYS A 93 -22.53 19.95 25.25
CA LYS A 93 -23.51 19.30 26.10
C LYS A 93 -22.90 18.54 27.29
N ASN A 94 -21.55 18.40 27.35
CA ASN A 94 -20.81 17.75 28.43
C ASN A 94 -21.42 16.40 28.88
N ILE A 95 -21.58 15.47 27.95
CA ILE A 95 -22.15 14.14 28.22
C ILE A 95 -21.07 13.27 28.90
N ASP A 96 -21.20 13.01 30.18
CA ASP A 96 -20.14 12.39 30.99
C ASP A 96 -19.91 10.91 30.67
N ASP A 97 -20.94 10.18 30.23
CA ASP A 97 -20.87 8.73 29.97
C ASP A 97 -20.63 8.39 28.49
N LEU A 98 -20.30 9.37 27.65
CA LEU A 98 -20.09 9.19 26.23
C LEU A 98 -18.61 9.32 25.86
N ILE A 99 -18.05 8.27 25.28
CA ILE A 99 -16.71 8.31 24.68
C ILE A 99 -16.83 8.27 23.17
N ILE A 100 -16.27 9.27 22.49
CA ILE A 100 -16.25 9.36 21.02
C ILE A 100 -14.80 9.40 20.55
N ILE A 101 -14.44 8.49 19.65
CA ILE A 101 -13.18 8.52 18.92
C ILE A 101 -13.48 8.89 17.48
N ILE A 102 -12.96 10.01 17.02
CA ILE A 102 -13.09 10.51 15.66
C ILE A 102 -11.86 10.09 14.88
N ASN A 103 -12.03 9.19 13.93
CA ASN A 103 -10.96 8.75 13.01
C ASN A 103 -11.12 9.51 11.69
N ALA A 104 -10.34 10.59 11.56
CA ALA A 104 -10.32 11.46 10.40
C ALA A 104 -9.14 11.15 9.48
N ASP A 105 -9.32 11.47 8.19
CA ASP A 105 -8.25 11.47 7.21
C ASP A 105 -7.25 12.59 7.48
N ASN A 106 -6.48 12.98 6.48
CA ASN A 106 -5.52 14.07 6.63
C ASN A 106 -6.27 15.42 6.75
N LEU A 107 -6.19 16.05 7.91
CA LEU A 107 -6.74 17.38 8.16
C LEU A 107 -5.65 18.44 8.01
N GLU A 108 -5.87 19.40 7.10
CA GLU A 108 -4.97 20.55 6.91
C GLU A 108 -4.99 21.49 8.11
N LYS A 109 -4.00 22.40 8.22
CA LYS A 109 -3.94 23.40 9.31
C LYS A 109 -5.16 24.33 9.35
N LYS A 110 -5.79 24.60 8.19
CA LYS A 110 -7.00 25.40 8.08
C LYS A 110 -8.29 24.68 8.48
N SER A 111 -8.24 23.37 8.76
CA SER A 111 -9.38 22.56 9.17
C SER A 111 -9.99 23.10 10.46
N LYS A 112 -11.32 23.30 10.46
CA LYS A 112 -12.08 23.74 11.64
C LYS A 112 -12.08 22.67 12.73
N LEU A 113 -12.29 21.42 12.33
CA LEU A 113 -12.28 20.26 13.24
C LEU A 113 -10.91 20.14 13.93
N ARG A 114 -9.81 20.14 13.18
CA ARG A 114 -8.47 20.10 13.73
C ARG A 114 -8.20 21.28 14.65
N SER A 115 -8.50 22.51 14.24
CA SER A 115 -8.26 23.73 15.02
C SER A 115 -9.02 23.72 16.35
N PHE A 116 -10.25 23.20 16.38
CA PHE A 116 -11.03 23.04 17.59
C PHE A 116 -10.32 22.14 18.60
N PHE A 117 -9.89 20.95 18.19
CA PHE A 117 -9.20 19.99 19.05
C PHE A 117 -7.81 20.47 19.49
N GLU A 118 -7.06 21.14 18.60
CA GLU A 118 -5.74 21.68 18.96
C GLU A 118 -5.81 22.78 20.02
N ARG A 119 -6.88 23.59 20.01
CA ARG A 119 -7.09 24.68 21.01
C ARG A 119 -7.72 24.20 22.29
N SER A 120 -8.39 23.07 22.28
CA SER A 120 -9.07 22.57 23.45
C SER A 120 -8.08 22.12 24.55
N LYS A 121 -8.47 22.40 25.81
CA LYS A 121 -7.78 21.88 27.00
C LYS A 121 -8.40 20.58 27.52
N LYS A 122 -9.57 20.19 27.03
CA LYS A 122 -10.37 19.05 27.48
C LYS A 122 -10.29 17.89 26.50
N GLU A 123 -10.51 18.16 25.22
CA GLU A 123 -10.49 17.18 24.15
C GLU A 123 -9.05 16.86 23.71
N VAL A 124 -8.83 15.62 23.29
CA VAL A 124 -7.52 15.11 22.87
C VAL A 124 -7.41 15.09 21.36
N CYS A 125 -6.25 15.47 20.86
CA CYS A 125 -5.90 15.48 19.46
C CYS A 125 -4.57 14.74 19.24
N VAL A 126 -4.55 13.79 18.31
CA VAL A 126 -3.35 13.02 17.95
C VAL A 126 -3.18 12.97 16.44
N ALA A 127 -2.01 13.41 15.96
CA ALA A 127 -1.64 13.32 14.55
C ALA A 127 -0.87 12.01 14.27
N PHE A 128 -1.26 11.29 13.21
CA PHE A 128 -0.63 10.05 12.78
C PHE A 128 0.05 10.23 11.42
N TYR A 129 1.37 10.22 11.44
CA TYR A 129 2.20 10.39 10.24
C TYR A 129 2.51 9.04 9.59
N PRO A 130 2.73 9.00 8.25
CA PRO A 130 3.17 7.79 7.56
C PRO A 130 4.45 7.22 8.17
N ASP A 131 4.54 5.90 8.21
CA ASP A 131 5.75 5.22 8.60
C ASP A 131 6.84 5.34 7.52
N ASN A 132 8.09 5.38 7.94
CA ASN A 132 9.20 5.20 7.03
C ASN A 132 9.56 3.70 6.90
N ASN A 133 10.36 3.36 5.89
CA ASN A 133 10.75 1.96 5.64
C ASN A 133 11.47 1.32 6.84
N GLN A 134 12.27 2.08 7.58
CA GLN A 134 12.98 1.56 8.76
C GLN A 134 11.99 1.16 9.87
N THR A 135 10.96 1.99 10.08
CA THR A 135 9.89 1.69 11.05
C THR A 135 9.12 0.43 10.64
N LEU A 136 8.76 0.30 9.36
CA LEU A 136 8.05 -0.87 8.85
C LEU A 136 8.91 -2.14 8.93
N MET A 137 10.20 -2.06 8.61
CA MET A 137 11.13 -3.17 8.79
C MET A 137 11.23 -3.61 10.25
N LYS A 138 11.30 -2.64 11.17
CA LYS A 138 11.33 -2.94 12.61
C LYS A 138 10.06 -3.64 13.05
N ILE A 139 8.87 -3.15 12.64
CA ILE A 139 7.59 -3.77 12.95
C ILE A 139 7.55 -5.22 12.48
N ALA A 140 7.96 -5.49 11.23
CA ALA A 140 7.98 -6.83 10.69
C ALA A 140 8.98 -7.74 11.43
N SER A 141 10.18 -7.26 11.72
CA SER A 141 11.20 -8.01 12.44
C SER A 141 10.75 -8.36 13.87
N ASP A 142 10.19 -7.38 14.58
CA ASP A 142 9.67 -7.58 15.94
C ASP A 142 8.51 -8.58 15.94
N PHE A 143 7.59 -8.47 14.97
CA PHE A 143 6.47 -9.39 14.81
C PHE A 143 6.91 -10.86 14.70
N PHE A 144 7.87 -11.15 13.82
CA PHE A 144 8.36 -12.52 13.59
C PHE A 144 9.20 -13.04 14.76
N ARG A 145 10.00 -12.16 15.39
CA ARG A 145 10.78 -12.50 16.58
C ARG A 145 9.90 -12.89 17.75
N GLU A 146 8.86 -12.11 18.07
CA GLU A 146 7.92 -12.38 19.14
C GLU A 146 7.15 -13.70 18.98
N ARG A 147 6.97 -14.14 17.72
CA ARG A 147 6.26 -15.38 17.36
C ARG A 147 7.18 -16.56 17.09
N ASN A 148 8.49 -16.37 17.23
CA ASN A 148 9.51 -17.38 16.92
C ASN A 148 9.42 -17.93 15.49
N ILE A 149 9.03 -17.08 14.52
CA ILE A 149 8.96 -17.46 13.11
C ILE A 149 10.28 -17.11 12.44
N PRO A 150 11.07 -18.12 11.97
CA PRO A 150 12.33 -17.85 11.28
C PRO A 150 12.06 -17.23 9.91
N ILE A 151 12.62 -16.06 9.67
CA ILE A 151 12.49 -15.33 8.40
C ILE A 151 13.79 -14.61 8.06
N SER A 152 14.10 -14.51 6.77
CA SER A 152 15.29 -13.78 6.33
C SER A 152 15.03 -12.26 6.25
N ASN A 153 16.10 -11.46 6.42
CA ASN A 153 16.01 -10.01 6.19
C ASN A 153 15.59 -9.66 4.76
N PHE A 154 15.89 -10.54 3.81
CA PHE A 154 15.46 -10.41 2.43
C PHE A 154 13.93 -10.51 2.33
N ASP A 155 13.32 -11.51 2.96
CA ASP A 155 11.87 -11.72 2.93
C ASP A 155 11.13 -10.59 3.67
N ILE A 156 11.70 -10.09 4.78
CA ILE A 156 11.18 -8.90 5.47
C ILE A 156 11.16 -7.68 4.52
N ASN A 157 12.25 -7.46 3.78
CA ASN A 157 12.30 -6.38 2.78
C ASN A 157 11.24 -6.53 1.68
N LEU A 158 10.97 -7.76 1.23
CA LEU A 158 9.91 -8.02 0.25
C LEU A 158 8.53 -7.62 0.80
N LEU A 159 8.22 -8.00 2.03
CA LEU A 159 6.97 -7.65 2.70
C LEU A 159 6.80 -6.14 2.86
N VAL A 160 7.85 -5.45 3.31
CA VAL A 160 7.84 -4.00 3.48
C VAL A 160 7.68 -3.29 2.14
N ASN A 161 8.38 -3.73 1.09
CA ASN A 161 8.23 -3.15 -0.25
C ASN A 161 6.81 -3.39 -0.82
N LYS A 162 6.22 -4.56 -0.59
CA LYS A 162 4.84 -4.87 -1.00
C LYS A 162 3.83 -3.95 -0.31
N SER A 163 4.06 -3.60 0.93
CA SER A 163 3.17 -2.72 1.69
C SER A 163 3.12 -1.27 1.16
N ARG A 164 4.08 -0.87 0.32
CA ARG A 164 4.19 0.50 -0.26
C ARG A 164 4.09 1.62 0.77
N GLY A 165 4.62 1.38 1.97
CA GLY A 165 4.58 2.35 3.06
C GLY A 165 3.29 2.31 3.90
N ASP A 166 2.34 1.44 3.58
CA ASP A 166 1.11 1.27 4.35
C ASP A 166 1.26 0.21 5.43
N ARG A 167 1.14 0.63 6.70
CA ARG A 167 1.25 -0.26 7.86
C ARG A 167 0.13 -1.30 7.91
N GLY A 168 -1.10 -0.93 7.54
CA GLY A 168 -2.24 -1.83 7.57
C GLY A 168 -2.03 -2.99 6.60
N THR A 169 -1.60 -2.67 5.37
CA THR A 169 -1.23 -3.67 4.37
C THR A 169 -0.09 -4.57 4.88
N LEU A 170 0.96 -4.00 5.49
CA LEU A 170 2.05 -4.81 6.05
C LEU A 170 1.53 -5.78 7.11
N VAL A 171 0.76 -5.30 8.09
CA VAL A 171 0.22 -6.15 9.17
C VAL A 171 -0.63 -7.29 8.60
N ASN A 172 -1.49 -7.02 7.63
CA ASN A 172 -2.29 -8.06 6.98
C ASN A 172 -1.41 -9.14 6.31
N GLU A 173 -0.29 -8.75 5.68
CA GLU A 173 0.65 -9.73 5.10
C GLU A 173 1.38 -10.54 6.19
N LEU A 174 1.76 -9.89 7.31
CA LEU A 174 2.37 -10.57 8.44
C LEU A 174 1.41 -11.60 9.07
N ASP A 175 0.14 -11.24 9.26
CA ASP A 175 -0.89 -12.13 9.82
C ASP A 175 -1.17 -13.34 8.92
N LYS A 176 -1.14 -13.18 7.60
CA LYS A 176 -1.23 -14.31 6.65
C LYS A 176 -0.09 -15.32 6.85
N ILE A 177 1.15 -14.82 6.99
CA ILE A 177 2.32 -15.67 7.21
C ILE A 177 2.22 -16.37 8.57
N GLU A 178 1.81 -15.67 9.61
CA GLU A 178 1.58 -16.28 10.92
C GLU A 178 0.54 -17.39 10.84
N SER A 179 -0.60 -17.15 10.19
CA SER A 179 -1.66 -18.15 10.02
C SER A 179 -1.16 -19.38 9.26
N TYR A 180 -0.35 -19.19 8.22
CA TYR A 180 0.25 -20.28 7.46
C TYR A 180 1.21 -21.12 8.30
N THR A 181 2.05 -20.48 9.12
CA THR A 181 3.00 -21.20 9.99
C THR A 181 2.31 -21.91 11.15
N LYS A 182 1.26 -21.31 11.73
CA LYS A 182 0.43 -21.95 12.78
C LYS A 182 -0.27 -23.22 12.30
N SER A 183 -0.53 -23.35 11.00
CA SER A 183 -1.07 -24.56 10.39
C SER A 183 -0.01 -25.68 10.20
N GLY A 184 1.18 -25.55 10.80
CA GLY A 184 2.24 -26.56 10.76
C GLY A 184 3.09 -26.51 9.48
N ASN A 185 2.91 -25.53 8.62
CA ASN A 185 3.64 -25.43 7.36
C ASN A 185 5.03 -24.79 7.57
N LYS A 186 6.04 -25.35 6.88
CA LYS A 186 7.38 -24.75 6.85
C LYS A 186 7.41 -23.54 5.93
N LEU A 187 7.96 -22.43 6.43
CA LEU A 187 8.13 -21.20 5.68
C LEU A 187 9.38 -21.29 4.80
N SER A 188 9.25 -20.89 3.52
CA SER A 188 10.36 -20.66 2.60
C SER A 188 10.12 -19.37 1.84
N SER A 189 11.18 -18.76 1.28
CA SER A 189 11.04 -17.52 0.49
C SER A 189 10.06 -17.70 -0.69
N GLU A 190 10.04 -18.87 -1.33
CA GLU A 190 9.08 -19.18 -2.40
C GLU A 190 7.63 -19.18 -1.88
N LYS A 191 7.40 -19.79 -0.69
CA LYS A 191 6.07 -19.81 -0.07
C LYS A 191 5.62 -18.42 0.35
N ILE A 192 6.55 -17.59 0.85
CA ILE A 192 6.26 -16.18 1.17
C ILE A 192 5.81 -15.44 -0.10
N LEU A 193 6.54 -15.56 -1.21
CA LEU A 193 6.16 -14.94 -2.48
C LEU A 193 4.74 -15.32 -2.93
N ARG A 194 4.36 -16.59 -2.77
CA ARG A 194 3.00 -17.07 -3.09
C ARG A 194 1.95 -16.51 -2.13
N LEU A 195 2.20 -16.53 -0.82
CA LEU A 195 1.27 -16.05 0.19
C LEU A 195 0.94 -14.56 0.06
N ILE A 196 1.91 -13.76 -0.34
CA ILE A 196 1.73 -12.32 -0.51
C ILE A 196 1.32 -11.94 -1.94
N ASN A 197 0.92 -12.91 -2.77
CA ASN A 197 0.54 -12.71 -4.18
C ASN A 197 1.60 -11.97 -5.01
N LEU A 198 2.87 -12.08 -4.64
CA LEU A 198 3.98 -11.58 -5.46
C LEU A 198 4.39 -12.59 -6.53
N PHE A 199 3.86 -13.81 -6.48
CA PHE A 199 4.22 -14.85 -7.45
C PHE A 199 3.69 -14.49 -8.84
N GLU A 200 2.45 -14.02 -8.93
CA GLU A 200 1.88 -13.52 -10.18
C GLU A 200 2.64 -12.28 -10.68
N ASP A 201 2.93 -11.32 -9.79
CA ASP A 201 3.78 -10.16 -10.12
C ASP A 201 5.23 -10.58 -10.47
N TYR A 202 5.74 -11.69 -9.89
CA TYR A 202 7.07 -12.21 -10.20
C TYR A 202 7.11 -12.87 -11.59
N ASP A 203 6.13 -13.66 -11.95
CA ASP A 203 6.04 -14.29 -13.28
C ASP A 203 5.88 -13.25 -14.38
N ILE A 204 5.03 -12.23 -14.15
CA ILE A 204 4.93 -11.06 -15.04
C ILE A 204 6.26 -10.30 -15.09
N SER A 205 6.90 -10.11 -13.95
CA SER A 205 8.20 -9.44 -13.86
C SER A 205 9.27 -10.19 -14.63
N GLU A 206 9.36 -11.51 -14.49
CA GLU A 206 10.29 -12.37 -15.22
C GLU A 206 9.99 -12.40 -16.72
N LEU A 207 8.72 -12.45 -17.10
CA LEU A 207 8.28 -12.36 -18.49
C LEU A 207 8.81 -11.07 -19.15
N ILE A 208 8.62 -9.94 -18.50
CA ILE A 208 9.03 -8.63 -19.03
C ILE A 208 10.56 -8.48 -19.04
N ASP A 209 11.26 -8.97 -18.01
CA ASP A 209 12.73 -8.95 -17.99
C ASP A 209 13.31 -9.76 -19.16
N ASN A 210 12.74 -10.94 -19.45
CA ASN A 210 13.17 -11.74 -20.58
C ASN A 210 12.75 -11.11 -21.93
N CYS A 211 11.63 -10.40 -21.99
CA CYS A 211 11.23 -9.65 -23.18
C CYS A 211 12.21 -8.51 -23.46
N LEU A 212 12.59 -7.72 -22.47
CA LEU A 212 13.60 -6.67 -22.60
C LEU A 212 14.99 -7.22 -22.89
N ALA A 213 15.32 -8.42 -22.39
CA ALA A 213 16.56 -9.12 -22.73
C ALA A 213 16.51 -9.86 -24.09
N LYS A 214 15.35 -9.87 -24.76
CA LYS A 214 15.08 -10.59 -26.03
C LYS A 214 15.32 -12.09 -25.95
N ASN A 215 15.01 -12.72 -24.82
CA ASN A 215 15.16 -14.14 -24.55
C ASN A 215 13.92 -14.94 -25.00
N LYS A 216 13.71 -15.10 -26.31
CA LYS A 216 12.50 -15.68 -26.91
C LYS A 216 12.10 -17.02 -26.32
N ASN A 217 13.04 -17.96 -26.14
CA ASN A 217 12.73 -19.29 -25.62
C ASN A 217 12.18 -19.26 -24.18
N LYS A 218 12.71 -18.35 -23.33
CA LYS A 218 12.22 -18.17 -21.98
C LYS A 218 10.83 -17.52 -21.96
N ILE A 219 10.58 -16.56 -22.84
CA ILE A 219 9.28 -15.90 -22.96
C ILE A 219 8.20 -16.93 -23.30
N ILE A 220 8.44 -17.77 -24.34
CA ILE A 220 7.50 -18.80 -24.75
C ILE A 220 7.25 -19.79 -23.59
N LYS A 221 8.30 -20.18 -22.87
CA LYS A 221 8.19 -21.07 -21.72
C LYS A 221 7.31 -20.45 -20.62
N ILE A 222 7.58 -19.20 -20.24
CA ILE A 222 6.81 -18.49 -19.20
C ILE A 222 5.34 -18.33 -19.61
N LEU A 223 5.06 -17.96 -20.87
CA LEU A 223 3.69 -17.84 -21.36
C LEU A 223 2.92 -19.16 -21.36
N ASN A 224 3.60 -20.31 -21.59
CA ASN A 224 2.97 -21.62 -21.59
C ASN A 224 2.81 -22.20 -20.17
N GLU A 225 3.69 -21.86 -19.24
CA GLU A 225 3.67 -22.38 -17.87
C GLU A 225 2.73 -21.60 -16.94
N ASN A 226 2.38 -20.36 -17.31
CA ASN A 226 1.52 -19.49 -16.53
C ASN A 226 0.16 -19.29 -17.22
N ASN A 227 -0.90 -19.42 -16.45
CA ASN A 227 -2.26 -19.19 -16.93
C ASN A 227 -2.64 -17.70 -16.79
N PHE A 228 -2.00 -16.85 -17.57
CA PHE A 228 -2.39 -15.43 -17.62
C PHE A 228 -3.81 -15.27 -18.16
N ASN A 229 -4.53 -14.30 -17.61
CA ASN A 229 -5.90 -13.99 -18.01
C ASN A 229 -6.05 -12.51 -18.46
N SER A 230 -7.25 -12.12 -18.87
CA SER A 230 -7.49 -10.76 -19.36
C SER A 230 -7.28 -9.67 -18.31
N GLU A 231 -7.44 -9.99 -17.00
CA GLU A 231 -7.22 -9.05 -15.91
C GLU A 231 -5.73 -8.74 -15.72
N ASP A 232 -4.84 -9.71 -16.03
CA ASP A 232 -3.39 -9.55 -15.93
C ASP A 232 -2.83 -8.60 -17.02
N SER A 233 -3.54 -8.41 -18.12
CA SER A 233 -3.09 -7.63 -19.27
C SER A 233 -2.69 -6.20 -18.91
N ILE A 234 -3.47 -5.56 -18.04
CA ILE A 234 -3.18 -4.20 -17.57
C ILE A 234 -1.94 -4.19 -16.66
N ALA A 235 -1.80 -5.20 -15.78
CA ALA A 235 -0.64 -5.35 -14.91
C ALA A 235 0.64 -5.58 -15.72
N ILE A 236 0.59 -6.46 -16.74
CA ILE A 236 1.69 -6.75 -17.66
C ILE A 236 2.17 -5.46 -18.34
N ILE A 237 1.27 -4.67 -18.93
CA ILE A 237 1.65 -3.43 -19.62
C ILE A 237 2.21 -2.39 -18.65
N ARG A 238 1.65 -2.24 -17.46
CA ARG A 238 2.16 -1.30 -16.46
C ARG A 238 3.56 -1.68 -15.96
N ILE A 239 3.81 -2.96 -15.71
CA ILE A 239 5.13 -3.46 -15.32
C ILE A 239 6.11 -3.27 -16.46
N PHE A 240 5.69 -3.53 -17.70
CA PHE A 240 6.51 -3.32 -18.89
C PHE A 240 6.91 -1.84 -19.05
N LEU A 241 5.96 -0.92 -18.94
CA LEU A 241 6.23 0.53 -18.97
C LEU A 241 7.20 0.95 -17.87
N PHE A 242 6.99 0.47 -16.64
CA PHE A 242 7.87 0.79 -15.52
C PHE A 242 9.31 0.31 -15.76
N LYS A 243 9.47 -0.96 -16.17
CA LYS A 243 10.79 -1.54 -16.45
C LYS A 243 11.45 -0.89 -17.65
N SER A 244 10.71 -0.59 -18.70
CA SER A 244 11.24 0.12 -19.88
C SER A 244 11.78 1.50 -19.54
N LYS A 245 11.09 2.27 -18.69
CA LYS A 245 11.57 3.56 -18.19
C LYS A 245 12.84 3.41 -17.34
N LYS A 246 12.92 2.37 -16.49
CA LYS A 246 14.13 2.07 -15.72
C LYS A 246 15.32 1.74 -16.63
N ILE A 247 15.10 0.87 -17.62
CA ILE A 247 16.16 0.50 -18.58
C ILE A 247 16.57 1.70 -19.46
N LEU A 248 15.63 2.57 -19.86
CA LEU A 248 15.98 3.80 -20.59
C LEU A 248 16.98 4.66 -19.81
N ASN A 249 16.78 4.83 -18.52
CA ASN A 249 17.72 5.59 -17.68
C ASN A 249 19.11 4.93 -17.63
N LEU A 250 19.16 3.61 -17.51
CA LEU A 250 20.43 2.87 -17.49
C LEU A 250 21.13 2.90 -18.85
N VAL A 251 20.39 2.76 -19.97
CA VAL A 251 20.95 2.85 -21.31
C VAL A 251 21.50 4.25 -21.59
N ASN A 252 20.80 5.32 -21.18
CA ASN A 252 21.32 6.68 -21.29
C ASN A 252 22.65 6.86 -20.51
N GLN A 253 22.72 6.32 -19.30
CA GLN A 253 23.95 6.35 -18.51
C GLN A 253 25.08 5.55 -19.18
N PHE A 254 24.77 4.37 -19.72
CA PHE A 254 25.73 3.53 -20.42
C PHE A 254 26.21 4.17 -21.75
N GLU A 255 25.32 4.78 -22.53
CA GLU A 255 25.68 5.52 -23.73
C GLU A 255 26.64 6.70 -23.44
N ASN A 256 26.56 7.29 -22.23
CA ASN A 256 27.44 8.39 -21.83
C ASN A 256 28.80 7.95 -21.28
N ASN A 257 28.85 6.83 -20.53
CA ASN A 257 30.06 6.42 -19.79
C ASN A 257 30.76 5.18 -20.39
N ASN A 258 30.12 4.46 -21.29
CA ASN A 258 30.57 3.21 -21.92
C ASN A 258 31.07 2.14 -20.91
N ASN A 259 30.62 2.21 -19.65
CA ASN A 259 31.02 1.28 -18.60
C ASN A 259 29.79 0.65 -17.94
N ILE A 260 29.55 -0.64 -18.21
CA ILE A 260 28.37 -1.36 -17.75
C ILE A 260 28.37 -1.57 -16.22
N ASP A 261 29.53 -1.86 -15.64
CA ASP A 261 29.61 -2.13 -14.20
C ASP A 261 29.43 -0.84 -13.38
N LEU A 262 29.97 0.28 -13.89
CA LEU A 262 29.71 1.60 -13.31
C LEU A 262 28.23 1.98 -13.43
N THR A 263 27.62 1.74 -14.57
CA THR A 263 26.19 2.01 -14.79
C THR A 263 25.31 1.24 -13.82
N ILE A 264 25.58 -0.05 -13.59
CA ILE A 264 24.82 -0.88 -12.67
C ILE A 264 25.05 -0.51 -11.21
N SER A 265 26.31 -0.21 -10.84
CA SER A 265 26.66 0.14 -9.44
C SER A 265 26.14 1.52 -9.03
N SER A 266 26.06 2.46 -9.97
CA SER A 266 25.53 3.81 -9.75
C SER A 266 24.02 3.93 -9.89
N ALA A 267 23.32 2.85 -10.29
CA ALA A 267 21.88 2.85 -10.51
C ALA A 267 21.09 3.28 -9.27
N ARG A 268 20.10 4.14 -9.45
CA ARG A 268 19.16 4.57 -8.40
C ARG A 268 17.70 4.41 -8.87
N PRO A 269 16.90 3.55 -8.22
CA PRO A 269 17.26 2.64 -7.11
C PRO A 269 18.28 1.58 -7.55
N PRO A 270 19.06 0.99 -6.59
CA PRO A 270 20.08 -0.02 -6.88
C PRO A 270 19.48 -1.22 -7.62
N VAL A 271 20.27 -1.79 -8.55
CA VAL A 271 19.91 -3.04 -9.23
C VAL A 271 20.13 -4.20 -8.25
N PHE A 272 19.08 -5.01 -8.08
CA PHE A 272 19.18 -6.17 -7.21
C PHE A 272 20.23 -7.16 -7.72
N TRP A 273 20.96 -7.79 -6.81
CA TRP A 273 22.12 -8.62 -7.20
C TRP A 273 21.78 -9.79 -8.13
N LYS A 274 20.56 -10.39 -7.97
CA LYS A 274 20.07 -11.46 -8.87
C LYS A 274 19.72 -10.96 -10.26
N ASP A 275 19.32 -9.70 -10.38
CA ASP A 275 18.88 -9.12 -11.65
C ASP A 275 20.03 -8.47 -12.43
N LYS A 276 21.25 -8.42 -11.87
CA LYS A 276 22.38 -7.75 -12.51
C LYS A 276 22.69 -8.30 -13.89
N GLU A 277 22.73 -9.63 -14.05
CA GLU A 277 23.08 -10.25 -15.33
C GLU A 277 22.00 -10.04 -16.40
N ILE A 278 20.72 -10.16 -16.03
CA ILE A 278 19.64 -9.89 -16.99
C ILE A 278 19.59 -8.39 -17.35
N THR A 279 19.86 -7.51 -16.38
CA THR A 279 19.92 -6.06 -16.61
C THR A 279 21.08 -5.70 -17.55
N LYS A 280 22.25 -6.33 -17.41
CA LYS A 280 23.36 -6.16 -18.38
C LYS A 280 22.93 -6.54 -19.80
N GLN A 281 22.28 -7.72 -19.93
CA GLN A 281 21.76 -8.17 -21.23
C GLN A 281 20.77 -7.17 -21.82
N GLN A 282 19.86 -6.65 -21.02
CA GLN A 282 18.89 -5.64 -21.44
C GLN A 282 19.59 -4.36 -21.95
N ILE A 283 20.56 -3.83 -21.21
CA ILE A 283 21.29 -2.61 -21.60
C ILE A 283 21.99 -2.81 -22.96
N TYR A 284 22.62 -3.95 -23.20
CA TYR A 284 23.29 -4.23 -24.47
C TYR A 284 22.33 -4.44 -25.67
N LYS A 285 21.07 -4.83 -25.42
CA LYS A 285 20.09 -5.10 -26.50
C LYS A 285 19.37 -3.85 -27.00
N TRP A 286 19.48 -2.73 -26.30
CA TRP A 286 18.68 -1.55 -26.60
C TRP A 286 19.53 -0.30 -26.76
N LYS A 287 19.10 0.56 -27.71
CA LYS A 287 19.51 1.96 -27.78
C LYS A 287 18.44 2.85 -27.19
N SER A 288 18.80 4.00 -26.64
CA SER A 288 17.85 4.90 -25.98
C SER A 288 16.69 5.32 -26.90
N LYS A 289 16.97 5.52 -28.19
CA LYS A 289 15.96 5.83 -29.21
C LYS A 289 14.91 4.72 -29.37
N ASP A 290 15.34 3.45 -29.34
CA ASP A 290 14.42 2.32 -29.53
C ASP A 290 13.57 2.04 -28.28
N ILE A 291 14.13 2.23 -27.10
CA ILE A 291 13.33 2.14 -25.86
C ILE A 291 12.29 3.25 -25.78
N LYS A 292 12.60 4.47 -26.23
CA LYS A 292 11.62 5.55 -26.32
C LYS A 292 10.45 5.18 -27.24
N LYS A 293 10.72 4.56 -28.38
CA LYS A 293 9.67 4.03 -29.28
C LYS A 293 8.87 2.93 -28.61
N LEU A 294 9.53 2.01 -27.87
CA LEU A 294 8.86 0.96 -27.13
C LEU A 294 7.90 1.53 -26.08
N ILE A 295 8.35 2.53 -25.30
CA ILE A 295 7.52 3.19 -24.28
C ILE A 295 6.27 3.83 -24.91
N TYR A 296 6.42 4.47 -26.09
CA TYR A 296 5.30 5.05 -26.81
C TYR A 296 4.30 3.96 -27.24
N LYS A 297 4.78 2.88 -27.88
CA LYS A 297 3.93 1.74 -28.28
C LYS A 297 3.21 1.09 -27.10
N LEU A 298 3.88 0.94 -25.95
CA LEU A 298 3.26 0.41 -24.72
C LEU A 298 2.10 1.29 -24.24
N SER A 299 2.24 2.62 -24.38
CA SER A 299 1.16 3.55 -24.01
C SER A 299 -0.04 3.44 -24.97
N GLU A 300 0.22 3.22 -26.27
CA GLU A 300 -0.85 2.95 -27.24
C GLU A 300 -1.58 1.63 -26.95
N ILE A 301 -0.84 0.59 -26.59
CA ILE A 301 -1.44 -0.71 -26.23
C ILE A 301 -2.22 -0.59 -24.93
N GLU A 302 -1.73 0.15 -23.93
CA GLU A 302 -2.48 0.41 -22.70
C GLU A 302 -3.85 1.05 -23.01
N TYR A 303 -3.87 1.99 -23.94
CA TYR A 303 -5.12 2.61 -24.40
C TYR A 303 -6.04 1.60 -25.09
N LEU A 304 -5.52 0.77 -25.99
CA LEU A 304 -6.29 -0.22 -26.74
C LEU A 304 -6.92 -1.27 -25.80
N ILE A 305 -6.16 -1.84 -24.87
CA ILE A 305 -6.67 -2.87 -23.97
C ILE A 305 -7.72 -2.35 -22.97
N LYS A 306 -7.66 -1.05 -22.64
CA LYS A 306 -8.70 -0.40 -21.83
C LYS A 306 -10.00 -0.19 -22.60
N LYS A 307 -9.92 -0.03 -23.92
CA LYS A 307 -11.08 0.14 -24.77
C LYS A 307 -11.71 -1.20 -25.17
N GLU A 308 -10.91 -2.24 -25.40
CA GLU A 308 -11.32 -3.57 -25.88
C GLU A 308 -10.92 -4.66 -24.89
N ASN A 309 -11.71 -4.82 -23.82
CA ASN A 309 -11.37 -5.73 -22.72
C ASN A 309 -11.35 -7.24 -23.12
N LYS A 310 -12.16 -7.65 -24.11
CA LYS A 310 -12.34 -9.07 -24.47
C LYS A 310 -11.09 -9.72 -25.10
N ASN A 311 -10.26 -8.96 -25.81
CA ASN A 311 -9.06 -9.47 -26.49
C ASN A 311 -7.75 -8.96 -25.90
N SER A 312 -7.80 -8.38 -24.71
CA SER A 312 -6.66 -7.71 -24.08
C SER A 312 -5.43 -8.62 -23.93
N LEU A 313 -5.62 -9.87 -23.52
CA LEU A 313 -4.52 -10.82 -23.34
C LEU A 313 -3.83 -11.16 -24.68
N ASN A 314 -4.59 -11.40 -25.74
CA ASN A 314 -4.04 -11.70 -27.05
C ASN A 314 -3.21 -10.53 -27.60
N ILE A 315 -3.73 -9.30 -27.49
CA ILE A 315 -3.01 -8.08 -27.91
C ILE A 315 -1.67 -7.96 -27.17
N VAL A 316 -1.67 -8.18 -25.87
CA VAL A 316 -0.47 -8.08 -25.03
C VAL A 316 0.53 -9.21 -25.35
N THR A 317 0.04 -10.44 -25.51
CA THR A 317 0.88 -11.59 -25.83
C THR A 317 1.54 -11.45 -27.19
N ASP A 318 0.79 -11.07 -28.23
CA ASP A 318 1.32 -10.79 -29.58
C ASP A 318 2.38 -9.70 -29.54
N PHE A 319 2.13 -8.63 -28.82
CA PHE A 319 3.10 -7.55 -28.65
C PHE A 319 4.39 -8.03 -27.99
N ILE A 320 4.31 -8.83 -26.91
CA ILE A 320 5.49 -9.39 -26.22
C ILE A 320 6.29 -10.29 -27.17
N LEU A 321 5.62 -11.14 -27.92
CA LEU A 321 6.26 -12.02 -28.90
C LEU A 321 6.95 -11.24 -30.03
N ASP A 322 6.32 -10.20 -30.55
CA ASP A 322 6.90 -9.29 -31.56
C ASP A 322 8.14 -8.59 -31.01
N GLN A 323 8.11 -8.06 -29.80
CA GLN A 323 9.28 -7.41 -29.20
C GLN A 323 10.44 -8.39 -28.93
N SER A 324 10.14 -9.68 -28.77
CA SER A 324 11.15 -10.74 -28.58
C SER A 324 11.81 -11.20 -29.86
N SER A 325 11.13 -11.06 -30.99
CA SER A 325 11.66 -11.37 -32.34
C SER A 325 12.40 -10.15 -32.86
N ASN A 326 13.64 -10.32 -33.30
CA ASN A 326 14.44 -9.26 -33.98
C ASN A 326 13.85 -8.86 -35.36
N ARG A 327 12.53 -8.84 -35.51
CA ARG A 327 11.94 -8.27 -36.73
C ARG A 327 12.07 -6.75 -36.62
N VAL A 328 13.09 -6.23 -37.21
CA VAL A 328 13.09 -4.85 -37.71
C VAL A 328 11.89 -4.79 -38.66
N ASN A 329 10.77 -4.25 -38.20
CA ASN A 329 9.67 -3.95 -39.09
C ASN A 329 10.12 -2.87 -40.05
N ASN A 330 10.60 -3.31 -41.22
CA ASN A 330 10.48 -2.57 -42.46
C ASN A 330 8.98 -2.53 -42.80
N LEU A 331 8.25 -1.64 -42.20
CA LEU A 331 6.99 -1.14 -42.73
C LEU A 331 7.28 0.31 -43.11
N ALA A 332 7.47 0.46 -44.40
CA ALA A 332 7.51 1.72 -45.13
C ALA A 332 6.20 2.51 -44.91
#